data_f91cf25a98d85c8189734d7d6ce427a9
#
_entry.id   f91cf25a98d85c8189734d7d6ce427a9
#
_cell.length_a   1.000
_cell.length_b   1.000
_cell.length_c   1.000
_cell.angle_alpha   90.00
_cell.angle_beta   90.00
_cell.angle_gamma   90.00
#
_symmetry.space_group_name_H-M   'P 1'
#
loop_
_entity.id
_entity.type
_entity.pdbx_description
1 polymer ?
#
loop_
_entity_poly.entity_id
_entity_poly.type
_entity_poly.pdbx_seq_one_letter_code
_entity_poly.pdbx_strand_id
1 'polypeptide(L)'
;MRTLLIPVLALLAVAGAPEDGVVAIKGARVIPVSGPELDSATILIRAGKIEAVGKDVDIPWDARVIDGTKKVVIPGLVEAHTSRGTDRPNERLASVPFVSTFDSINPVDPYFEDSLRQGITTLCVMPGNDTMIGGQGCVVRPTGVTVESMMLVKNVGMKISLKPRPGVSKMAHLAALRKELHDAAEALKEKKAEPDSRREPLVRLLKGLIPAYVYCPTASDVHRAIELSEADGFKIKLVLGRDGWKASAEIAKKGLEVILDPDLDYWETDEDLHDEVRHCGAQAPSKAGIKFALQTDALVHGSNYLWFQAATAVKNGLTRAEALRAISLAPAEILGLGSRLGSIEKGKDGTLVLLTGDPLDSQSWVDTVLIEGRTVYERSKDEKLRRILEGRK
;
A
#
# COMPACT_ATOMS: atom_id res chain seq x y z
N MET A 1 -61.63 20.62 -2.55
CA MET A 1 -60.23 20.39 -2.15
C MET A 1 -59.64 19.33 -3.06
N ARG A 2 -58.81 19.74 -3.99
CA ARG A 2 -58.12 18.83 -4.93
C ARG A 2 -56.71 18.59 -4.40
N THR A 3 -56.47 17.35 -3.97
CA THR A 3 -55.17 16.89 -3.50
C THR A 3 -54.27 16.63 -4.69
N LEU A 4 -53.22 17.45 -4.87
CA LEU A 4 -52.16 17.22 -5.84
C LEU A 4 -51.22 16.12 -5.26
N LEU A 5 -51.22 14.97 -5.87
CA LEU A 5 -50.16 13.98 -5.70
C LEU A 5 -48.95 14.39 -6.55
N ILE A 6 -47.83 14.74 -5.88
CA ILE A 6 -46.53 14.94 -6.51
C ILE A 6 -45.85 13.54 -6.57
N PRO A 7 -45.50 13.05 -7.75
CA PRO A 7 -44.71 11.81 -7.84
C PRO A 7 -43.27 12.09 -7.36
N VAL A 8 -42.86 11.45 -6.27
CA VAL A 8 -41.45 11.38 -5.88
C VAL A 8 -40.74 10.49 -6.88
N LEU A 9 -40.01 11.07 -7.79
CA LEU A 9 -39.10 10.38 -8.68
C LEU A 9 -37.91 9.90 -7.84
N ALA A 10 -37.89 8.65 -7.44
CA ALA A 10 -36.75 8.01 -6.82
C ALA A 10 -35.63 7.93 -7.87
N LEU A 11 -34.62 8.77 -7.73
CA LEU A 11 -33.35 8.64 -8.46
C LEU A 11 -32.65 7.40 -7.91
N LEU A 12 -32.87 6.25 -8.54
CA LEU A 12 -32.04 5.05 -8.37
C LEU A 12 -30.64 5.43 -8.90
N ALA A 13 -29.69 5.68 -7.99
CA ALA A 13 -28.29 5.70 -8.31
C ALA A 13 -27.93 4.30 -8.83
N VAL A 14 -27.83 4.16 -10.14
CA VAL A 14 -27.30 2.98 -10.80
C VAL A 14 -25.83 2.91 -10.40
N ALA A 15 -25.51 2.08 -9.40
CA ALA A 15 -24.18 1.55 -9.24
C ALA A 15 -23.85 0.88 -10.57
N GLY A 16 -22.94 1.49 -11.33
CA GLY A 16 -22.59 1.05 -12.67
C GLY A 16 -22.21 -0.44 -12.62
N ALA A 17 -23.02 -1.26 -13.28
CA ALA A 17 -22.67 -2.64 -13.57
C ALA A 17 -21.26 -2.68 -14.19
N PRO A 18 -20.49 -3.76 -14.01
CA PRO A 18 -19.22 -3.91 -14.71
C PRO A 18 -19.49 -3.67 -16.20
N GLU A 19 -18.79 -2.71 -16.80
CA GLU A 19 -18.69 -2.65 -18.24
C GLU A 19 -17.99 -3.96 -18.63
N ASP A 20 -18.73 -4.98 -19.06
CA ASP A 20 -18.22 -6.24 -19.60
C ASP A 20 -17.49 -6.00 -20.94
N GLY A 21 -17.10 -4.77 -21.21
CA GLY A 21 -16.47 -4.32 -22.43
C GLY A 21 -14.98 -4.70 -22.50
N VAL A 22 -14.52 -4.79 -23.72
CA VAL A 22 -13.09 -4.94 -24.02
C VAL A 22 -12.46 -3.55 -24.07
N VAL A 23 -11.30 -3.39 -23.42
CA VAL A 23 -10.52 -2.15 -23.47
C VAL A 23 -9.15 -2.44 -24.06
N ALA A 24 -8.73 -1.65 -25.04
CA ALA A 24 -7.40 -1.73 -25.62
C ALA A 24 -6.64 -0.42 -25.40
N ILE A 25 -5.44 -0.48 -24.83
CA ILE A 25 -4.50 0.64 -24.80
C ILE A 25 -3.51 0.40 -25.94
N LYS A 26 -3.49 1.26 -26.95
CA LYS A 26 -2.72 1.05 -28.19
C LYS A 26 -1.54 2.00 -28.31
N GLY A 27 -0.37 1.47 -28.70
CA GLY A 27 0.79 2.26 -29.11
C GLY A 27 1.60 2.88 -27.95
N ALA A 28 1.45 2.37 -26.73
CA ALA A 28 2.16 2.87 -25.57
C ALA A 28 3.54 2.24 -25.38
N ARG A 29 4.45 2.96 -24.71
CA ARG A 29 5.59 2.32 -24.05
C ARG A 29 5.11 1.66 -22.78
N VAL A 30 5.28 0.35 -22.65
CA VAL A 30 4.81 -0.43 -21.51
C VAL A 30 5.99 -0.85 -20.65
N ILE A 31 5.94 -0.56 -19.36
CA ILE A 31 6.90 -1.01 -18.33
C ILE A 31 6.20 -2.06 -17.46
N PRO A 32 6.37 -3.36 -17.76
CA PRO A 32 5.63 -4.43 -17.09
C PRO A 32 6.03 -4.64 -15.63
N VAL A 33 7.22 -4.21 -15.23
CA VAL A 33 7.90 -4.44 -13.95
C VAL A 33 8.37 -5.89 -13.75
N SER A 34 7.68 -6.88 -14.29
CA SER A 34 8.04 -8.30 -14.23
C SER A 34 8.89 -8.77 -15.42
N GLY A 35 9.13 -7.92 -16.41
CA GLY A 35 9.86 -8.25 -17.63
C GLY A 35 10.40 -7.01 -18.32
N PRO A 36 10.94 -7.17 -19.56
CA PRO A 36 11.49 -6.06 -20.32
C PRO A 36 10.43 -5.05 -20.74
N GLU A 37 10.86 -3.81 -20.90
CA GLU A 37 10.01 -2.74 -21.45
C GLU A 37 9.65 -3.02 -22.92
N LEU A 38 8.44 -2.63 -23.32
CA LEU A 38 7.90 -2.81 -24.67
C LEU A 38 7.57 -1.45 -25.29
N ASP A 39 8.16 -1.12 -26.41
CA ASP A 39 7.83 0.08 -27.17
C ASP A 39 6.68 -0.18 -28.13
N SER A 40 5.79 0.83 -28.24
CA SER A 40 4.62 0.81 -29.14
C SER A 40 3.73 -0.43 -28.97
N ALA A 41 3.57 -0.87 -27.72
CA ALA A 41 2.79 -2.08 -27.41
C ALA A 41 1.29 -1.78 -27.24
N THR A 42 0.51 -2.83 -27.36
CA THR A 42 -0.93 -2.84 -27.08
C THR A 42 -1.20 -3.70 -25.84
N ILE A 43 -2.04 -3.22 -24.95
CA ILE A 43 -2.57 -3.97 -23.80
C ILE A 43 -4.06 -4.18 -24.04
N LEU A 44 -4.49 -5.43 -24.07
CA LEU A 44 -5.91 -5.80 -24.19
C LEU A 44 -6.43 -6.25 -22.82
N ILE A 45 -7.52 -5.64 -22.38
CA ILE A 45 -8.19 -5.94 -21.11
C ILE A 45 -9.61 -6.44 -21.43
N ARG A 46 -9.97 -7.60 -20.90
CA ARG A 46 -11.31 -8.17 -21.02
C ARG A 46 -11.82 -8.58 -19.64
N ALA A 47 -13.07 -8.26 -19.33
CA ALA A 47 -13.69 -8.54 -18.02
C ALA A 47 -12.77 -8.15 -16.82
N GLY A 48 -12.15 -6.98 -16.91
CA GLY A 48 -11.27 -6.45 -15.87
C GLY A 48 -9.88 -7.08 -15.78
N LYS A 49 -9.55 -8.08 -16.62
CA LYS A 49 -8.26 -8.78 -16.62
C LYS A 49 -7.46 -8.49 -17.89
N ILE A 50 -6.13 -8.46 -17.74
CA ILE A 50 -5.21 -8.39 -18.88
C ILE A 50 -5.28 -9.70 -19.67
N GLU A 51 -5.78 -9.62 -20.89
CA GLU A 51 -5.89 -10.77 -21.80
C GLU A 51 -4.62 -10.96 -22.58
N ALA A 52 -4.04 -9.86 -23.08
CA ALA A 52 -2.81 -9.88 -23.87
C ALA A 52 -2.03 -8.57 -23.71
N VAL A 53 -0.71 -8.66 -23.87
CA VAL A 53 0.22 -7.52 -23.93
C VAL A 53 1.30 -7.83 -24.97
N GLY A 54 1.57 -6.90 -25.87
CA GLY A 54 2.58 -7.09 -26.92
C GLY A 54 2.47 -6.07 -28.05
N LYS A 55 3.34 -6.19 -29.07
CA LYS A 55 3.31 -5.33 -30.26
C LYS A 55 2.19 -5.72 -31.23
N ASP A 56 2.02 -7.02 -31.42
CA ASP A 56 1.10 -7.61 -32.40
C ASP A 56 -0.14 -8.20 -31.70
N VAL A 57 -0.87 -7.36 -30.95
CA VAL A 57 -2.11 -7.76 -30.30
C VAL A 57 -3.30 -7.32 -31.14
N ASP A 58 -4.12 -8.29 -31.57
CA ASP A 58 -5.36 -8.01 -32.30
C ASP A 58 -6.36 -7.29 -31.39
N ILE A 59 -6.85 -6.15 -31.86
CA ILE A 59 -7.85 -5.36 -31.14
C ILE A 59 -9.23 -5.72 -31.69
N PRO A 60 -10.13 -6.30 -30.88
CA PRO A 60 -11.51 -6.55 -31.28
C PRO A 60 -12.22 -5.26 -31.75
N TRP A 61 -13.13 -5.40 -32.70
CA TRP A 61 -13.84 -4.27 -33.27
C TRP A 61 -14.75 -3.53 -32.25
N ASP A 62 -15.18 -4.21 -31.22
CA ASP A 62 -16.02 -3.73 -30.13
C ASP A 62 -15.21 -3.18 -28.95
N ALA A 63 -13.88 -3.21 -29.02
CA ALA A 63 -13.01 -2.70 -27.97
C ALA A 63 -13.06 -1.17 -27.88
N ARG A 64 -13.19 -0.64 -26.68
CA ARG A 64 -12.91 0.76 -26.37
C ARG A 64 -11.40 1.00 -26.46
N VAL A 65 -10.97 1.75 -27.47
CA VAL A 65 -9.55 2.04 -27.68
C VAL A 65 -9.14 3.31 -26.96
N ILE A 66 -8.09 3.21 -26.13
CA ILE A 66 -7.39 4.33 -25.49
C ILE A 66 -6.09 4.55 -26.26
N ASP A 67 -5.89 5.77 -26.72
CA ASP A 67 -4.63 6.14 -27.40
C ASP A 67 -3.48 6.26 -26.38
N GLY A 68 -2.55 5.34 -26.46
CA GLY A 68 -1.31 5.30 -25.67
C GLY A 68 -0.10 5.92 -26.36
N THR A 69 -0.26 6.48 -27.57
CA THR A 69 0.83 7.09 -28.32
C THR A 69 1.50 8.19 -27.50
N LYS A 70 2.84 8.14 -27.39
CA LYS A 70 3.66 9.04 -26.55
C LYS A 70 3.37 8.94 -25.04
N LYS A 71 2.66 7.91 -24.58
CA LYS A 71 2.43 7.64 -23.16
C LYS A 71 3.23 6.44 -22.68
N VAL A 72 3.48 6.44 -21.38
CA VAL A 72 4.09 5.30 -20.68
C VAL A 72 3.03 4.64 -19.83
N VAL A 73 2.90 3.33 -19.91
CA VAL A 73 1.98 2.53 -19.11
C VAL A 73 2.75 1.71 -18.09
N ILE A 74 2.38 1.86 -16.84
CA ILE A 74 2.89 1.08 -15.70
C ILE A 74 1.74 0.37 -14.99
N PRO A 75 2.00 -0.68 -14.19
CA PRO A 75 0.99 -1.20 -13.28
C PRO A 75 0.60 -0.14 -12.26
N GLY A 76 -0.61 -0.20 -11.76
CA GLY A 76 -1.05 0.65 -10.66
C GLY A 76 -0.11 0.56 -9.47
N LEU A 77 0.23 1.71 -8.88
CA LEU A 77 1.10 1.79 -7.72
C LEU A 77 0.38 1.25 -6.48
N VAL A 78 1.16 0.66 -5.58
CA VAL A 78 0.65 0.01 -4.36
C VAL A 78 1.31 0.63 -3.13
N GLU A 79 0.51 1.26 -2.29
CA GLU A 79 0.93 1.72 -0.96
C GLU A 79 0.81 0.57 0.04
N ALA A 80 1.96 0.05 0.48
CA ALA A 80 2.01 -1.16 1.32
C ALA A 80 1.61 -0.93 2.77
N HIS A 81 1.64 0.31 3.24
CA HIS A 81 1.31 0.68 4.61
C HIS A 81 1.02 2.18 4.67
N THR A 82 -0.15 2.53 5.14
CA THR A 82 -0.51 3.92 5.46
C THR A 82 -1.51 3.94 6.61
N SER A 83 -1.44 4.97 7.44
CA SER A 83 -2.46 5.25 8.45
C SER A 83 -3.41 6.38 8.03
N ARG A 84 -3.26 6.89 6.81
CA ARG A 84 -4.12 7.94 6.23
C ARG A 84 -5.44 7.34 5.72
N GLY A 85 -6.43 8.20 5.55
CA GLY A 85 -7.79 7.80 5.15
C GLY A 85 -8.65 7.27 6.30
N THR A 86 -8.12 7.28 7.54
CA THR A 86 -8.84 6.98 8.77
C THR A 86 -9.09 8.26 9.57
N ASP A 87 -10.13 8.25 10.43
CA ASP A 87 -10.42 9.39 11.32
C ASP A 87 -9.34 9.56 12.40
N ARG A 88 -8.82 8.46 12.93
CA ARG A 88 -7.71 8.44 13.89
C ARG A 88 -6.79 7.25 13.67
N PRO A 89 -5.49 7.48 13.51
CA PRO A 89 -4.54 6.38 13.29
C PRO A 89 -4.21 5.61 14.58
N ASN A 90 -4.37 6.19 15.76
CA ASN A 90 -3.92 5.62 17.03
C ASN A 90 -4.99 5.67 18.11
N GLU A 91 -5.00 4.66 18.99
CA GLU A 91 -5.95 4.51 20.04
C GLU A 91 -5.39 4.93 21.43
N ARG A 92 -6.30 5.33 22.33
CA ARG A 92 -5.93 5.66 23.72
C ARG A 92 -5.54 4.42 24.52
N LEU A 93 -6.18 3.28 24.26
CA LEU A 93 -5.85 2.01 24.89
C LEU A 93 -4.55 1.46 24.28
N ALA A 94 -3.77 0.75 25.08
CA ALA A 94 -2.51 0.18 24.62
C ALA A 94 -2.73 -1.02 23.70
N SER A 95 -3.78 -1.79 23.94
CA SER A 95 -4.10 -3.03 23.22
C SER A 95 -5.56 -3.01 22.80
N VAL A 96 -5.80 -3.02 21.50
CA VAL A 96 -7.12 -3.01 20.86
C VAL A 96 -7.16 -3.98 19.66
N PRO A 97 -6.80 -5.26 19.82
CA PRO A 97 -6.71 -6.20 18.71
C PRO A 97 -8.02 -6.39 17.95
N PHE A 98 -9.15 -6.04 18.56
CA PHE A 98 -10.50 -6.21 18.05
C PHE A 98 -11.00 -5.07 17.15
N VAL A 99 -10.28 -3.94 17.07
CA VAL A 99 -10.65 -2.86 16.16
C VAL A 99 -10.15 -3.14 14.75
N SER A 100 -10.81 -2.57 13.75
CA SER A 100 -10.46 -2.68 12.35
C SER A 100 -10.46 -1.31 11.68
N THR A 101 -9.47 -1.04 10.84
CA THR A 101 -9.46 0.18 10.03
C THR A 101 -10.64 0.24 9.06
N PHE A 102 -11.28 -0.90 8.77
CA PHE A 102 -12.52 -0.94 7.99
C PHE A 102 -13.60 0.01 8.53
N ASP A 103 -13.74 0.08 9.86
CA ASP A 103 -14.78 0.88 10.51
C ASP A 103 -14.42 2.38 10.60
N SER A 104 -13.18 2.74 10.26
CA SER A 104 -12.62 4.10 10.37
C SER A 104 -12.38 4.78 9.02
N ILE A 105 -12.41 4.03 7.91
CA ILE A 105 -12.21 4.59 6.57
C ILE A 105 -13.38 5.49 6.19
N ASN A 106 -13.04 6.71 5.74
CA ASN A 106 -14.00 7.63 5.15
C ASN A 106 -13.84 7.66 3.62
N PRO A 107 -14.75 7.05 2.82
CA PRO A 107 -14.62 6.96 1.36
C PRO A 107 -14.49 8.30 0.63
N VAL A 108 -15.00 9.39 1.23
CA VAL A 108 -14.93 10.73 0.65
C VAL A 108 -13.71 11.54 1.15
N ASP A 109 -12.80 10.92 1.87
CA ASP A 109 -11.55 11.59 2.28
C ASP A 109 -10.75 12.00 1.04
N PRO A 110 -10.31 13.27 0.94
CA PRO A 110 -9.49 13.76 -0.17
C PRO A 110 -8.22 12.95 -0.44
N TYR A 111 -7.72 12.23 0.55
CA TYR A 111 -6.56 11.35 0.41
C TYR A 111 -6.73 10.29 -0.69
N PHE A 112 -7.93 9.71 -0.84
CA PHE A 112 -8.19 8.70 -1.86
C PHE A 112 -8.16 9.29 -3.27
N GLU A 113 -8.73 10.48 -3.46
CA GLU A 113 -8.66 11.19 -4.74
C GLU A 113 -7.22 11.63 -5.05
N ASP A 114 -6.50 12.16 -4.06
CA ASP A 114 -5.09 12.53 -4.22
C ASP A 114 -4.21 11.30 -4.52
N SER A 115 -4.54 10.12 -3.98
CA SER A 115 -3.88 8.85 -4.31
C SER A 115 -4.04 8.49 -5.79
N LEU A 116 -5.23 8.64 -6.37
CA LEU A 116 -5.45 8.42 -7.81
C LEU A 116 -4.64 9.40 -8.67
N ARG A 117 -4.54 10.68 -8.27
CA ARG A 117 -3.69 11.67 -8.95
C ARG A 117 -2.22 11.27 -9.00
N GLN A 118 -1.78 10.45 -8.04
CA GLN A 118 -0.43 9.93 -7.95
C GLN A 118 -0.27 8.53 -8.57
N GLY A 119 -1.33 7.97 -9.14
CA GLY A 119 -1.32 6.63 -9.72
C GLY A 119 -1.35 5.49 -8.69
N ILE A 120 -1.64 5.79 -7.43
CA ILE A 120 -1.82 4.77 -6.39
C ILE A 120 -3.22 4.19 -6.56
N THR A 121 -3.30 2.89 -6.80
CA THR A 121 -4.55 2.17 -7.08
C THR A 121 -4.91 1.17 -5.99
N THR A 122 -4.00 0.95 -5.05
CA THR A 122 -4.17 -0.01 -3.95
C THR A 122 -3.47 0.53 -2.71
N LEU A 123 -4.19 0.55 -1.59
CA LEU A 123 -3.73 1.09 -0.32
C LEU A 123 -3.94 0.06 0.79
N CYS A 124 -2.88 -0.24 1.52
CA CYS A 124 -2.97 -1.00 2.76
C CYS A 124 -3.15 -0.03 3.93
N VAL A 125 -4.38 0.12 4.39
CA VAL A 125 -4.72 1.01 5.50
C VAL A 125 -4.54 0.25 6.81
N MET A 126 -3.59 0.71 7.62
CA MET A 126 -3.19 0.10 8.87
C MET A 126 -3.33 1.10 10.02
N PRO A 127 -3.53 0.64 11.26
CA PRO A 127 -3.38 1.50 12.43
C PRO A 127 -1.98 2.14 12.50
N GLY A 128 -1.89 3.29 13.14
CA GLY A 128 -0.64 4.04 13.31
C GLY A 128 0.38 3.35 14.23
N ASN A 129 1.50 4.02 14.44
CA ASN A 129 2.67 3.46 15.12
C ASN A 129 2.71 3.75 16.64
N ASP A 130 1.73 4.47 17.20
CA ASP A 130 1.75 4.86 18.63
C ASP A 130 0.81 4.01 19.51
N THR A 131 0.14 3.01 18.94
CA THR A 131 -0.65 2.01 19.69
C THR A 131 0.10 0.69 19.71
N MET A 132 0.29 0.09 20.90
CA MET A 132 1.08 -1.15 21.08
C MET A 132 0.52 -2.32 20.25
N ILE A 133 -0.78 -2.61 20.39
CA ILE A 133 -1.54 -3.50 19.50
C ILE A 133 -2.68 -2.68 18.93
N GLY A 134 -2.54 -2.22 17.70
CA GLY A 134 -3.41 -1.20 17.09
C GLY A 134 -4.63 -1.76 16.36
N GLY A 135 -4.80 -3.08 16.30
CA GLY A 135 -5.90 -3.71 15.59
C GLY A 135 -5.55 -4.18 14.17
N GLN A 136 -6.57 -4.41 13.37
CA GLN A 136 -6.50 -5.08 12.07
C GLN A 136 -6.55 -4.07 10.94
N GLY A 137 -5.65 -4.23 9.96
CA GLY A 137 -5.63 -3.45 8.74
C GLY A 137 -6.43 -4.09 7.61
N CYS A 138 -6.77 -3.28 6.62
CA CYS A 138 -7.42 -3.73 5.39
C CYS A 138 -6.72 -3.19 4.13
N VAL A 139 -7.00 -3.78 2.98
CA VAL A 139 -6.53 -3.29 1.68
C VAL A 139 -7.72 -2.79 0.89
N VAL A 140 -7.60 -1.56 0.38
CA VAL A 140 -8.67 -0.90 -0.37
C VAL A 140 -8.18 -0.35 -1.72
N ARG A 141 -9.12 -0.15 -2.63
CA ARG A 141 -8.97 0.72 -3.80
C ARG A 141 -9.36 2.14 -3.43
N PRO A 142 -8.71 3.17 -3.97
CA PRO A 142 -9.09 4.57 -3.70
C PRO A 142 -10.33 5.02 -4.49
N THR A 143 -11.27 4.12 -4.74
CA THR A 143 -12.50 4.37 -5.49
C THR A 143 -13.65 3.61 -4.88
N GLY A 144 -14.78 4.25 -4.72
CA GLY A 144 -16.00 3.68 -4.16
C GLY A 144 -16.78 4.70 -3.35
N VAL A 145 -18.06 4.48 -3.20
CA VAL A 145 -18.96 5.34 -2.40
C VAL A 145 -19.19 4.78 -1.00
N THR A 146 -18.83 3.52 -0.77
CA THR A 146 -18.86 2.85 0.54
C THR A 146 -17.55 2.10 0.76
N VAL A 147 -17.22 1.83 2.01
CA VAL A 147 -15.98 1.10 2.37
C VAL A 147 -16.00 -0.31 1.77
N GLU A 148 -17.18 -0.96 1.74
CA GLU A 148 -17.34 -2.29 1.13
C GLU A 148 -17.00 -2.27 -0.36
N SER A 149 -17.41 -1.23 -1.10
CA SER A 149 -17.10 -1.10 -2.53
C SER A 149 -15.64 -0.82 -2.82
N MET A 150 -14.90 -0.26 -1.86
CA MET A 150 -13.46 -0.04 -1.93
C MET A 150 -12.64 -1.30 -1.60
N MET A 151 -13.23 -2.29 -0.91
CA MET A 151 -12.51 -3.38 -0.25
C MET A 151 -11.89 -4.38 -1.23
N LEU A 152 -10.59 -4.63 -1.06
CA LEU A 152 -9.86 -5.74 -1.68
C LEU A 152 -9.61 -6.88 -0.69
N VAL A 153 -9.16 -6.54 0.54
CA VAL A 153 -8.88 -7.50 1.62
C VAL A 153 -9.35 -6.90 2.93
N LYS A 154 -10.36 -7.50 3.55
CA LYS A 154 -10.96 -6.98 4.79
C LYS A 154 -10.03 -7.08 6.01
N ASN A 155 -9.15 -8.07 6.04
CA ASN A 155 -8.19 -8.27 7.13
C ASN A 155 -6.87 -8.77 6.55
N VAL A 156 -5.92 -7.86 6.40
CA VAL A 156 -4.59 -8.16 5.84
C VAL A 156 -3.58 -8.56 6.91
N GLY A 157 -3.85 -8.24 8.17
CA GLY A 157 -2.98 -8.53 9.30
C GLY A 157 -3.24 -7.61 10.50
N MET A 158 -2.50 -7.85 11.58
CA MET A 158 -2.58 -7.08 12.82
C MET A 158 -1.41 -6.13 12.96
N LYS A 159 -1.66 -4.89 13.36
CA LYS A 159 -0.62 -3.92 13.68
C LYS A 159 -0.11 -4.13 15.09
N ILE A 160 1.21 -4.27 15.21
CA ILE A 160 1.93 -4.26 16.48
C ILE A 160 3.02 -3.19 16.39
N SER A 161 3.22 -2.42 17.45
CA SER A 161 4.29 -1.42 17.52
C SER A 161 5.24 -1.72 18.67
N LEU A 162 6.54 -1.70 18.38
CA LEU A 162 7.60 -1.76 19.39
C LEU A 162 8.06 -0.38 19.86
N LYS A 163 7.46 0.69 19.30
CA LYS A 163 7.65 2.07 19.75
C LYS A 163 6.93 2.25 21.09
N PRO A 164 7.63 2.63 22.17
CA PRO A 164 6.97 2.94 23.43
C PRO A 164 5.96 4.08 23.27
N ARG A 165 4.82 3.94 23.92
CA ARG A 165 3.82 5.02 23.99
C ARG A 165 4.35 6.19 24.82
N PRO A 166 3.91 7.42 24.55
CA PRO A 166 4.29 8.57 25.37
C PRO A 166 4.06 8.31 26.87
N GLY A 167 5.08 8.60 27.66
CA GLY A 167 5.03 8.39 29.12
C GLY A 167 5.25 6.93 29.59
N VAL A 168 5.52 6.00 28.67
CA VAL A 168 5.78 4.59 28.99
C VAL A 168 7.22 4.24 28.63
N SER A 169 7.95 3.60 29.55
CA SER A 169 9.30 3.12 29.25
C SER A 169 9.26 1.92 28.28
N LYS A 170 10.36 1.71 27.55
CA LYS A 170 10.51 0.56 26.65
C LYS A 170 10.35 -0.77 27.40
N MET A 171 10.86 -0.87 28.64
CA MET A 171 10.69 -2.05 29.49
C MET A 171 9.23 -2.37 29.77
N ALA A 172 8.48 -1.37 30.23
CA ALA A 172 7.06 -1.53 30.55
C ALA A 172 6.23 -1.85 29.31
N HIS A 173 6.53 -1.20 28.17
CA HIS A 173 5.87 -1.44 26.89
C HIS A 173 6.04 -2.89 26.41
N LEU A 174 7.29 -3.40 26.40
CA LEU A 174 7.58 -4.77 26.00
C LEU A 174 7.03 -5.80 26.99
N ALA A 175 7.07 -5.52 28.30
CA ALA A 175 6.46 -6.39 29.30
C ALA A 175 4.95 -6.52 29.10
N ALA A 176 4.26 -5.41 28.82
CA ALA A 176 2.84 -5.41 28.52
C ALA A 176 2.52 -6.17 27.24
N LEU A 177 3.32 -5.99 26.18
CA LEU A 177 3.14 -6.73 24.91
C LEU A 177 3.31 -8.23 25.11
N ARG A 178 4.37 -8.66 25.79
CA ARG A 178 4.58 -10.10 26.11
C ARG A 178 3.44 -10.68 26.92
N LYS A 179 2.91 -9.90 27.89
CA LYS A 179 1.75 -10.33 28.69
C LYS A 179 0.51 -10.55 27.83
N GLU A 180 0.19 -9.62 26.91
CA GLU A 180 -0.96 -9.75 26.01
C GLU A 180 -0.85 -11.00 25.11
N LEU A 181 0.35 -11.23 24.53
CA LEU A 181 0.61 -12.41 23.70
C LEU A 181 0.53 -13.70 24.52
N HIS A 182 1.12 -13.72 25.72
CA HIS A 182 1.06 -14.86 26.63
C HIS A 182 -0.37 -15.19 27.06
N ASP A 183 -1.15 -14.19 27.48
CA ASP A 183 -2.55 -14.39 27.87
C ASP A 183 -3.39 -14.94 26.72
N ALA A 184 -3.12 -14.50 25.46
CA ALA A 184 -3.77 -15.04 24.29
C ALA A 184 -3.33 -16.49 23.98
N ALA A 185 -2.04 -16.82 24.19
CA ALA A 185 -1.51 -18.18 24.02
C ALA A 185 -2.08 -19.16 25.06
N GLU A 186 -2.24 -18.73 26.32
CA GLU A 186 -2.89 -19.55 27.36
C GLU A 186 -4.37 -19.79 27.04
N ALA A 187 -5.10 -18.76 26.57
CA ALA A 187 -6.49 -18.92 26.13
C ALA A 187 -6.65 -19.93 24.97
N LEU A 188 -5.63 -20.08 24.13
CA LEU A 188 -5.60 -21.11 23.07
C LEU A 188 -5.50 -22.53 23.63
N LYS A 189 -4.81 -22.75 24.76
CA LYS A 189 -4.64 -24.05 25.39
C LYS A 189 -5.92 -24.49 26.15
N GLU A 190 -6.65 -23.54 26.69
CA GLU A 190 -7.89 -23.77 27.38
C GLU A 190 -9.04 -24.05 26.39
N LYS A 191 -9.27 -25.33 26.04
CA LYS A 191 -10.30 -25.79 25.10
C LYS A 191 -11.77 -25.43 25.49
N LYS A 192 -12.03 -24.71 26.56
CA LYS A 192 -13.35 -24.54 27.19
C LYS A 192 -14.02 -23.18 27.02
N ALA A 193 -13.34 -22.15 26.57
CA ALA A 193 -13.98 -20.84 26.37
C ALA A 193 -14.10 -20.55 24.87
N GLU A 194 -15.31 -20.17 24.41
CA GLU A 194 -15.40 -19.36 23.20
C GLU A 194 -14.48 -18.17 23.39
N PRO A 195 -13.54 -17.91 22.43
CA PRO A 195 -12.60 -16.82 22.62
C PRO A 195 -13.38 -15.52 22.79
N ASP A 196 -13.09 -14.79 23.86
CA ASP A 196 -13.59 -13.42 24.03
C ASP A 196 -13.38 -12.68 22.70
N SER A 197 -14.44 -12.10 22.15
CA SER A 197 -14.42 -11.38 20.88
C SER A 197 -13.30 -10.33 20.80
N ARG A 198 -12.87 -9.80 21.94
CA ARG A 198 -11.74 -8.88 22.05
C ARG A 198 -10.38 -9.55 21.84
N ARG A 199 -10.23 -10.83 22.16
CA ARG A 199 -8.98 -11.60 22.05
C ARG A 199 -8.94 -12.48 20.80
N GLU A 200 -10.08 -12.74 20.16
CA GLU A 200 -10.17 -13.59 18.98
C GLU A 200 -9.14 -13.20 17.88
N PRO A 201 -8.89 -11.90 17.56
CA PRO A 201 -7.89 -11.54 16.56
C PRO A 201 -6.45 -11.89 16.97
N LEU A 202 -6.09 -11.82 18.26
CA LEU A 202 -4.78 -12.31 18.74
C LEU A 202 -4.67 -13.82 18.63
N VAL A 203 -5.74 -14.55 18.91
CA VAL A 203 -5.81 -16.00 18.71
C VAL A 203 -5.60 -16.36 17.24
N ARG A 204 -6.18 -15.61 16.29
CA ARG A 204 -5.96 -15.81 14.85
C ARG A 204 -4.52 -15.54 14.45
N LEU A 205 -3.88 -14.51 15.03
CA LEU A 205 -2.47 -14.22 14.84
C LEU A 205 -1.61 -15.41 15.28
N LEU A 206 -1.79 -15.90 16.52
CA LEU A 206 -1.04 -17.02 17.08
C LEU A 206 -1.29 -18.35 16.35
N LYS A 207 -2.45 -18.52 15.70
CA LYS A 207 -2.72 -19.64 14.80
C LYS A 207 -2.10 -19.48 13.41
N GLY A 208 -1.39 -18.37 13.14
CA GLY A 208 -0.80 -18.08 11.85
C GLY A 208 -1.80 -17.80 10.71
N LEU A 209 -3.07 -17.51 11.05
CA LEU A 209 -4.14 -17.20 10.09
C LEU A 209 -4.03 -15.78 9.51
N ILE A 210 -3.41 -14.86 10.25
CA ILE A 210 -3.07 -13.51 9.83
C ILE A 210 -1.62 -13.20 10.26
N PRO A 211 -0.85 -12.39 9.52
CA PRO A 211 0.47 -11.93 9.95
C PRO A 211 0.35 -10.73 10.90
N ALA A 212 1.42 -10.46 11.67
CA ALA A 212 1.61 -9.17 12.31
C ALA A 212 2.44 -8.24 11.42
N TYR A 213 2.01 -6.97 11.29
CA TYR A 213 2.80 -5.86 10.77
C TYR A 213 3.46 -5.17 11.95
N VAL A 214 4.74 -5.47 12.17
CA VAL A 214 5.45 -5.03 13.38
C VAL A 214 6.27 -3.79 13.07
N TYR A 215 5.91 -2.66 13.68
CA TYR A 215 6.70 -1.43 13.57
C TYR A 215 7.92 -1.51 14.47
N CYS A 216 9.09 -1.38 13.85
CA CYS A 216 10.40 -1.46 14.46
C CYS A 216 11.15 -0.15 14.26
N PRO A 217 11.13 0.80 15.23
CA PRO A 217 11.84 2.07 15.14
C PRO A 217 13.34 1.94 14.86
N THR A 218 13.98 0.93 15.43
CA THR A 218 15.43 0.73 15.38
C THR A 218 15.79 -0.72 15.00
N ALA A 219 17.06 -0.97 14.68
CA ALA A 219 17.60 -2.31 14.42
C ALA A 219 17.41 -3.25 15.63
N SER A 220 17.58 -2.73 16.84
CA SER A 220 17.32 -3.49 18.07
C SER A 220 15.85 -3.93 18.19
N ASP A 221 14.91 -3.14 17.66
CA ASP A 221 13.49 -3.52 17.64
C ASP A 221 13.21 -4.60 16.60
N VAL A 222 13.93 -4.61 15.48
CA VAL A 222 13.87 -5.73 14.51
C VAL A 222 14.24 -7.05 15.17
N HIS A 223 15.35 -7.08 15.92
CA HIS A 223 15.76 -8.24 16.72
C HIS A 223 14.63 -8.71 17.65
N ARG A 224 14.01 -7.77 18.38
CA ARG A 224 12.90 -8.06 19.29
C ARG A 224 11.67 -8.60 18.57
N ALA A 225 11.34 -8.05 17.40
CA ALA A 225 10.22 -8.55 16.61
C ALA A 225 10.42 -10.00 16.18
N ILE A 226 11.65 -10.34 15.75
CA ILE A 226 12.03 -11.71 15.37
C ILE A 226 11.94 -12.65 16.59
N GLU A 227 12.54 -12.25 17.72
CA GLU A 227 12.48 -13.01 18.96
C GLU A 227 11.04 -13.32 19.40
N LEU A 228 10.17 -12.31 19.41
CA LEU A 228 8.76 -12.45 19.76
C LEU A 228 8.01 -13.40 18.81
N SER A 229 8.25 -13.24 17.50
CA SER A 229 7.59 -14.08 16.50
C SER A 229 8.00 -15.54 16.58
N GLU A 230 9.28 -15.82 16.89
CA GLU A 230 9.80 -17.17 17.04
C GLU A 230 9.33 -17.83 18.35
N ALA A 231 9.27 -17.06 19.44
CA ALA A 231 8.81 -17.55 20.74
C ALA A 231 7.32 -17.95 20.73
N ASP A 232 6.48 -17.14 20.08
CA ASP A 232 5.02 -17.33 20.07
C ASP A 232 4.50 -17.98 18.76
N GLY A 233 5.36 -18.20 17.76
CA GLY A 233 5.07 -18.95 16.53
C GLY A 233 4.21 -18.23 15.50
N PHE A 234 4.16 -16.90 15.51
CA PHE A 234 3.37 -16.13 14.52
C PHE A 234 4.23 -15.52 13.40
N LYS A 235 3.61 -15.28 12.25
CA LYS A 235 4.26 -14.66 11.09
C LYS A 235 4.35 -13.15 11.24
N ILE A 236 5.49 -12.57 10.84
CA ILE A 236 5.69 -11.11 10.87
C ILE A 236 6.02 -10.57 9.49
N LYS A 237 5.63 -9.31 9.29
CA LYS A 237 6.11 -8.40 8.25
C LYS A 237 6.62 -7.16 8.97
N LEU A 238 7.81 -6.71 8.62
CA LEU A 238 8.44 -5.60 9.32
C LEU A 238 8.04 -4.26 8.69
N VAL A 239 7.61 -3.33 9.52
CA VAL A 239 7.47 -1.93 9.16
C VAL A 239 8.63 -1.21 9.84
N LEU A 240 9.64 -0.85 9.07
CA LEU A 240 10.86 -0.27 9.63
C LEU A 240 10.67 1.20 9.93
N GLY A 241 11.24 1.66 11.03
CA GLY A 241 11.53 3.06 11.26
C GLY A 241 12.91 3.39 10.70
N ARG A 242 13.34 4.65 10.89
CA ARG A 242 14.49 5.28 10.27
C ARG A 242 15.78 4.44 10.34
N ASP A 243 16.05 3.77 11.48
CA ASP A 243 17.26 2.99 11.70
C ASP A 243 17.09 1.47 11.52
N GLY A 244 15.89 1.02 11.19
CA GLY A 244 15.57 -0.41 11.05
C GLY A 244 16.39 -1.11 9.96
N TRP A 245 16.81 -0.42 8.91
CA TRP A 245 17.63 -0.94 7.83
C TRP A 245 19.01 -1.43 8.30
N LYS A 246 19.53 -0.92 9.42
CA LYS A 246 20.80 -1.38 10.02
C LYS A 246 20.78 -2.88 10.38
N ALA A 247 19.58 -3.48 10.51
CA ALA A 247 19.39 -4.94 10.73
C ALA A 247 19.24 -5.76 9.43
N SER A 248 19.55 -5.21 8.25
CA SER A 248 19.32 -5.88 6.96
C SER A 248 19.95 -7.28 6.84
N ALA A 249 21.12 -7.51 7.41
CA ALA A 249 21.77 -8.83 7.39
C ALA A 249 20.92 -9.90 8.09
N GLU A 250 20.32 -9.58 9.22
CA GLU A 250 19.47 -10.49 9.97
C GLU A 250 18.10 -10.68 9.28
N ILE A 251 17.50 -9.60 8.80
CA ILE A 251 16.26 -9.65 8.02
C ILE A 251 16.41 -10.58 6.82
N ALA A 252 17.51 -10.44 6.06
CA ALA A 252 17.82 -11.31 4.91
C ALA A 252 17.99 -12.77 5.32
N LYS A 253 18.75 -13.04 6.41
CA LYS A 253 18.96 -14.39 6.95
C LYS A 253 17.64 -15.08 7.32
N LYS A 254 16.65 -14.31 7.80
CA LYS A 254 15.32 -14.82 8.17
C LYS A 254 14.32 -14.82 7.01
N GLY A 255 14.68 -14.28 5.84
CA GLY A 255 13.80 -14.20 4.66
C GLY A 255 12.55 -13.35 4.90
N LEU A 256 12.65 -12.31 5.72
CA LEU A 256 11.51 -11.48 6.08
C LEU A 256 11.25 -10.38 5.04
N GLU A 257 9.98 -10.07 4.85
CA GLU A 257 9.51 -8.96 4.02
C GLU A 257 9.45 -7.66 4.82
N VAL A 258 9.83 -6.54 4.21
CA VAL A 258 9.89 -5.25 4.90
C VAL A 258 9.16 -4.14 4.15
N ILE A 259 8.65 -3.18 4.91
CA ILE A 259 8.17 -1.89 4.43
C ILE A 259 9.11 -0.86 5.04
N LEU A 260 9.79 -0.08 4.19
CA LEU A 260 10.83 0.85 4.63
C LEU A 260 10.23 2.11 5.23
N ASP A 261 11.00 2.80 6.05
CA ASP A 261 10.64 4.12 6.57
C ASP A 261 10.45 5.12 5.43
N PRO A 262 9.42 5.96 5.46
CA PRO A 262 9.21 6.97 4.42
C PRO A 262 10.24 8.11 4.45
N ASP A 263 10.95 8.33 5.56
CA ASP A 263 12.13 9.20 5.64
C ASP A 263 13.36 8.45 5.09
N LEU A 264 13.33 8.19 3.78
CA LEU A 264 14.25 7.28 3.12
C LEU A 264 15.69 7.83 3.02
N ASP A 265 15.84 9.14 2.88
CA ASP A 265 17.12 9.83 2.64
C ASP A 265 17.32 10.91 3.71
N TYR A 266 18.28 10.71 4.60
CA TYR A 266 18.48 11.57 5.76
C TYR A 266 19.94 11.70 6.16
N TRP A 267 20.23 12.71 6.96
CA TRP A 267 21.54 12.95 7.56
C TRP A 267 21.55 12.52 9.02
N GLU A 268 22.64 11.92 9.46
CA GLU A 268 22.92 11.52 10.84
C GLU A 268 24.30 12.05 11.23
N THR A 269 24.43 12.64 12.42
CA THR A 269 25.73 13.02 12.93
C THR A 269 26.45 11.76 13.39
N ASP A 270 27.59 11.48 12.78
CA ASP A 270 28.50 10.41 13.23
C ASP A 270 29.28 10.93 14.44
N GLU A 271 29.07 10.32 15.61
CA GLU A 271 29.69 10.76 16.87
C GLU A 271 31.21 10.54 16.87
N ASP A 272 31.73 9.56 16.13
CA ASP A 272 33.15 9.27 16.05
C ASP A 272 33.87 10.20 15.09
N LEU A 273 33.24 10.48 13.95
CA LEU A 273 33.81 11.34 12.91
C LEU A 273 33.54 12.84 13.14
N HIS A 274 32.60 13.19 14.01
CA HIS A 274 32.08 14.55 14.24
C HIS A 274 31.63 15.22 12.94
N ASP A 275 31.09 14.44 12.01
CA ASP A 275 30.64 14.86 10.69
C ASP A 275 29.21 14.38 10.42
N GLU A 276 28.55 14.99 9.44
CA GLU A 276 27.23 14.56 8.99
C GLU A 276 27.36 13.52 7.88
N VAL A 277 26.82 12.33 8.14
CA VAL A 277 26.77 11.22 7.18
C VAL A 277 25.37 11.08 6.62
N ARG A 278 25.29 11.04 5.30
CA ARG A 278 24.03 10.82 4.59
C ARG A 278 23.72 9.33 4.46
N HIS A 279 22.51 8.94 4.80
CA HIS A 279 22.00 7.58 4.70
C HIS A 279 20.80 7.52 3.77
N CYS A 280 20.68 6.39 3.07
CA CYS A 280 19.46 6.00 2.38
C CYS A 280 19.02 4.62 2.85
N GLY A 281 17.86 4.54 3.50
CA GLY A 281 17.35 3.31 4.12
C GLY A 281 17.07 2.16 3.15
N ALA A 282 17.07 2.40 1.83
CA ALA A 282 16.84 1.36 0.82
C ALA A 282 18.12 0.64 0.35
N GLN A 283 19.31 1.21 0.57
CA GLN A 283 20.56 0.66 0.02
C GLN A 283 20.93 -0.71 0.64
N ALA A 284 20.88 -0.80 1.97
CA ALA A 284 21.28 -2.03 2.65
C ALA A 284 20.28 -3.18 2.40
N PRO A 285 18.95 -2.97 2.47
CA PRO A 285 17.97 -3.96 2.08
C PRO A 285 18.12 -4.45 0.63
N SER A 286 18.36 -3.54 -0.33
CA SER A 286 18.60 -3.90 -1.73
C SER A 286 19.85 -4.78 -1.88
N LYS A 287 21.00 -4.36 -1.33
CA LYS A 287 22.25 -5.13 -1.35
C LYS A 287 22.12 -6.51 -0.69
N ALA A 288 21.27 -6.64 0.32
CA ALA A 288 21.01 -7.89 1.01
C ALA A 288 19.95 -8.78 0.31
N GLY A 289 19.40 -8.34 -0.84
CA GLY A 289 18.39 -9.10 -1.59
C GLY A 289 17.04 -9.22 -0.89
N ILE A 290 16.73 -8.31 0.03
CA ILE A 290 15.47 -8.31 0.77
C ILE A 290 14.33 -7.83 -0.14
N LYS A 291 13.18 -8.50 -0.07
CA LYS A 291 11.95 -8.00 -0.67
C LYS A 291 11.42 -6.86 0.18
N PHE A 292 11.37 -5.65 -0.38
CA PHE A 292 10.89 -4.47 0.34
C PHE A 292 9.91 -3.64 -0.47
N ALA A 293 9.08 -2.89 0.23
CA ALA A 293 8.22 -1.85 -0.29
C ALA A 293 8.65 -0.46 0.22
N LEU A 294 8.51 0.54 -0.63
CA LEU A 294 8.54 1.94 -0.24
C LEU A 294 7.13 2.38 0.18
N GLN A 295 7.04 3.39 1.04
CA GLN A 295 5.77 3.96 1.51
C GLN A 295 5.83 5.48 1.59
N THR A 296 4.66 6.11 1.78
CA THR A 296 4.52 7.58 1.79
C THR A 296 4.01 8.16 3.10
N ASP A 297 3.86 7.39 4.15
CA ASP A 297 3.22 7.80 5.42
C ASP A 297 4.11 8.71 6.28
N ALA A 298 4.63 9.81 5.68
CA ALA A 298 5.47 10.79 6.34
C ALA A 298 4.97 12.23 6.15
N LEU A 299 5.39 13.10 7.07
CA LEU A 299 5.12 14.53 7.04
C LEU A 299 6.17 15.34 6.27
N VAL A 300 7.22 14.71 5.77
CA VAL A 300 8.34 15.36 5.09
C VAL A 300 8.00 15.64 3.63
N HIS A 301 8.38 16.81 3.13
CA HIS A 301 8.14 17.18 1.73
C HIS A 301 8.76 16.18 0.75
N GLY A 302 7.97 15.77 -0.25
CA GLY A 302 8.36 14.80 -1.29
C GLY A 302 8.13 13.34 -0.88
N SER A 303 8.21 12.98 0.38
CA SER A 303 7.95 11.61 0.85
C SER A 303 6.48 11.20 0.74
N ASN A 304 5.57 12.12 0.40
CA ASN A 304 4.16 11.84 0.12
C ASN A 304 3.89 11.25 -1.26
N TYR A 305 4.93 11.01 -2.07
CA TYR A 305 4.79 10.52 -3.45
C TYR A 305 5.62 9.26 -3.65
N LEU A 306 4.99 8.14 -3.99
CA LEU A 306 5.69 6.87 -4.24
C LEU A 306 6.72 7.00 -5.37
N TRP A 307 6.41 7.72 -6.44
CA TRP A 307 7.35 7.95 -7.53
C TRP A 307 8.60 8.73 -7.06
N PHE A 308 8.44 9.69 -6.15
CA PHE A 308 9.55 10.45 -5.58
C PHE A 308 10.41 9.57 -4.66
N GLN A 309 9.80 8.71 -3.86
CA GLN A 309 10.52 7.71 -3.06
C GLN A 309 11.34 6.78 -3.95
N ALA A 310 10.75 6.29 -5.05
CA ALA A 310 11.46 5.46 -6.02
C ALA A 310 12.61 6.22 -6.72
N ALA A 311 12.38 7.46 -7.15
CA ALA A 311 13.42 8.30 -7.74
C ALA A 311 14.56 8.60 -6.75
N THR A 312 14.23 8.84 -5.47
CA THR A 312 15.20 9.02 -4.38
C THR A 312 16.02 7.75 -4.16
N ALA A 313 15.40 6.57 -4.19
CA ALA A 313 16.11 5.30 -4.09
C ALA A 313 17.09 5.10 -5.27
N VAL A 314 16.69 5.43 -6.50
CA VAL A 314 17.57 5.38 -7.69
C VAL A 314 18.72 6.36 -7.56
N LYS A 315 18.46 7.60 -7.15
CA LYS A 315 19.51 8.61 -6.90
C LYS A 315 20.56 8.11 -5.90
N ASN A 316 20.16 7.27 -4.95
CA ASN A 316 21.01 6.68 -3.94
C ASN A 316 21.51 5.27 -4.29
N GLY A 317 21.47 4.85 -5.55
CA GLY A 317 22.19 3.68 -6.08
C GLY A 317 21.37 2.43 -6.30
N LEU A 318 20.06 2.43 -6.12
CA LEU A 318 19.20 1.35 -6.57
C LEU A 318 19.08 1.38 -8.10
N THR A 319 18.87 0.23 -8.69
CA THR A 319 18.50 0.17 -10.11
C THR A 319 17.07 0.69 -10.30
N ARG A 320 16.79 1.22 -11.48
CA ARG A 320 15.45 1.65 -11.87
C ARG A 320 14.41 0.52 -11.72
N ALA A 321 14.79 -0.71 -12.09
CA ALA A 321 13.91 -1.86 -11.97
C ALA A 321 13.55 -2.19 -10.52
N GLU A 322 14.52 -2.16 -9.61
CA GLU A 322 14.29 -2.36 -8.17
C GLU A 322 13.37 -1.28 -7.60
N ALA A 323 13.60 -0.02 -7.94
CA ALA A 323 12.80 1.08 -7.45
C ALA A 323 11.34 1.01 -7.92
N LEU A 324 11.10 0.72 -9.20
CA LEU A 324 9.73 0.54 -9.73
C LEU A 324 9.06 -0.70 -9.13
N ARG A 325 9.81 -1.78 -8.92
CA ARG A 325 9.31 -2.97 -8.25
C ARG A 325 8.90 -2.67 -6.81
N ALA A 326 9.65 -1.82 -6.09
CA ALA A 326 9.41 -1.48 -4.69
C ALA A 326 8.17 -0.59 -4.45
N ILE A 327 7.57 -0.03 -5.50
CA ILE A 327 6.33 0.75 -5.44
C ILE A 327 5.14 0.09 -6.17
N SER A 328 5.33 -1.11 -6.70
CA SER A 328 4.30 -1.82 -7.47
C SER A 328 4.22 -3.31 -7.13
N LEU A 329 5.11 -4.15 -7.67
CA LEU A 329 5.03 -5.60 -7.52
C LEU A 329 5.44 -6.09 -6.13
N ALA A 330 6.53 -5.58 -5.55
CA ALA A 330 6.97 -6.00 -4.22
C ALA A 330 5.91 -5.71 -3.14
N PRO A 331 5.32 -4.49 -3.05
CA PRO A 331 4.24 -4.24 -2.11
C PRO A 331 3.00 -5.12 -2.39
N ALA A 332 2.64 -5.37 -3.65
CA ALA A 332 1.54 -6.29 -3.97
C ALA A 332 1.82 -7.72 -3.47
N GLU A 333 3.05 -8.22 -3.62
CA GLU A 333 3.48 -9.53 -3.09
C GLU A 333 3.44 -9.54 -1.56
N ILE A 334 3.95 -8.50 -0.89
CA ILE A 334 3.92 -8.35 0.58
C ILE A 334 2.47 -8.41 1.09
N LEU A 335 1.52 -7.82 0.36
CA LEU A 335 0.10 -7.86 0.71
C LEU A 335 -0.61 -9.17 0.32
N GLY A 336 0.08 -10.12 -0.32
CA GLY A 336 -0.49 -11.36 -0.82
C GLY A 336 -1.34 -11.19 -2.10
N LEU A 337 -1.19 -10.07 -2.79
CA LEU A 337 -1.91 -9.70 -4.01
C LEU A 337 -1.05 -9.77 -5.29
N GLY A 338 0.19 -10.25 -5.20
CA GLY A 338 1.13 -10.29 -6.31
C GLY A 338 0.68 -11.12 -7.52
N SER A 339 -0.22 -12.10 -7.32
CA SER A 339 -0.84 -12.86 -8.41
C SER A 339 -1.89 -12.05 -9.20
N ARG A 340 -2.36 -10.93 -8.65
CA ARG A 340 -3.40 -10.08 -9.24
C ARG A 340 -2.90 -8.70 -9.65
N LEU A 341 -1.97 -8.10 -8.90
CA LEU A 341 -1.57 -6.70 -8.99
C LEU A 341 -0.05 -6.55 -9.11
N GLY A 342 0.41 -5.32 -9.37
CA GLY A 342 1.79 -4.89 -9.26
C GLY A 342 2.67 -5.13 -10.49
N SER A 343 2.17 -5.81 -11.52
CA SER A 343 2.85 -5.95 -12.82
C SER A 343 1.85 -6.11 -13.96
N ILE A 344 2.29 -5.89 -15.20
CA ILE A 344 1.47 -6.01 -16.40
C ILE A 344 1.73 -7.37 -17.03
N GLU A 345 0.88 -8.34 -16.67
CA GLU A 345 0.97 -9.73 -17.13
C GLU A 345 -0.42 -10.28 -17.44
N LYS A 346 -0.48 -11.20 -18.40
CA LYS A 346 -1.72 -11.91 -18.73
C LYS A 346 -2.33 -12.57 -17.49
N GLY A 347 -3.61 -12.36 -17.28
CA GLY A 347 -4.41 -12.90 -16.18
C GLY A 347 -4.46 -12.01 -14.94
N LYS A 348 -3.57 -11.03 -14.79
CA LYS A 348 -3.65 -10.04 -13.72
C LYS A 348 -4.76 -9.02 -13.96
N ASP A 349 -5.12 -8.27 -12.92
CA ASP A 349 -6.13 -7.22 -13.01
C ASP A 349 -5.65 -6.12 -13.96
N GLY A 350 -6.53 -5.64 -14.82
CA GLY A 350 -6.29 -4.50 -15.72
C GLY A 350 -6.24 -3.17 -14.94
N THR A 351 -5.42 -3.11 -13.90
CA THR A 351 -5.22 -1.95 -13.03
C THR A 351 -3.92 -1.28 -13.42
N LEU A 352 -4.03 -0.19 -14.19
CA LEU A 352 -2.96 0.42 -14.93
C LEU A 352 -2.94 1.94 -14.77
N VAL A 353 -1.76 2.53 -14.90
CA VAL A 353 -1.54 3.97 -14.92
C VAL A 353 -0.88 4.38 -16.22
N LEU A 354 -1.50 5.31 -16.93
CA LEU A 354 -0.94 5.97 -18.10
C LEU A 354 -0.29 7.28 -17.66
N LEU A 355 0.96 7.47 -18.04
CA LEU A 355 1.76 8.64 -17.71
C LEU A 355 2.10 9.43 -18.97
N THR A 356 2.30 10.75 -18.82
CA THR A 356 2.76 11.62 -19.92
C THR A 356 4.22 11.43 -20.29
N GLY A 357 4.99 10.72 -19.43
CA GLY A 357 6.42 10.47 -19.60
C GLY A 357 6.92 9.42 -18.62
N ASP A 358 8.22 9.47 -18.32
CA ASP A 358 8.88 8.51 -17.44
C ASP A 358 8.31 8.53 -16.01
N PRO A 359 8.02 7.35 -15.38
CA PRO A 359 7.44 7.30 -14.04
C PRO A 359 8.31 7.89 -12.94
N LEU A 360 9.62 8.03 -13.16
CA LEU A 360 10.56 8.60 -12.18
C LEU A 360 10.98 10.04 -12.50
N ASP A 361 10.39 10.64 -13.54
CA ASP A 361 10.65 12.02 -13.91
C ASP A 361 9.61 12.95 -13.26
N SER A 362 10.09 13.99 -12.56
CA SER A 362 9.25 15.00 -11.91
C SER A 362 8.38 15.81 -12.87
N GLN A 363 8.67 15.80 -14.17
CA GLN A 363 7.86 16.44 -15.21
C GLN A 363 6.73 15.56 -15.71
N SER A 364 6.73 14.28 -15.35
CA SER A 364 5.69 13.34 -15.76
C SER A 364 4.43 13.48 -14.89
N TRP A 365 3.29 13.34 -15.54
CA TRP A 365 1.99 13.39 -14.89
C TRP A 365 1.24 12.08 -15.08
N VAL A 366 0.45 11.70 -14.09
CA VAL A 366 -0.59 10.70 -14.27
C VAL A 366 -1.65 11.29 -15.19
N ASP A 367 -1.85 10.68 -16.34
CA ASP A 367 -2.82 11.12 -17.34
C ASP A 367 -4.15 10.39 -17.17
N THR A 368 -4.10 9.07 -17.02
CA THR A 368 -5.28 8.23 -16.89
C THR A 368 -4.99 7.08 -15.92
N VAL A 369 -5.94 6.76 -15.06
CA VAL A 369 -5.88 5.57 -14.18
C VAL A 369 -7.02 4.64 -14.53
N LEU A 370 -6.68 3.36 -14.73
CA LEU A 370 -7.65 2.29 -14.88
C LEU A 370 -7.59 1.37 -13.67
N ILE A 371 -8.75 0.95 -13.18
CA ILE A 371 -8.90 -0.13 -12.20
C ILE A 371 -9.82 -1.18 -12.81
N GLU A 372 -9.27 -2.39 -13.01
CA GLU A 372 -9.96 -3.51 -13.69
C GLU A 372 -10.60 -3.07 -15.03
N GLY A 373 -9.82 -2.35 -15.83
CA GLY A 373 -10.23 -1.86 -17.16
C GLY A 373 -11.17 -0.65 -17.15
N ARG A 374 -11.66 -0.22 -15.99
CA ARG A 374 -12.50 0.99 -15.87
C ARG A 374 -11.64 2.21 -15.68
N THR A 375 -11.90 3.25 -16.43
CA THR A 375 -11.27 4.56 -16.22
C THR A 375 -11.84 5.19 -14.95
N VAL A 376 -10.99 5.39 -13.94
CA VAL A 376 -11.38 5.96 -12.63
C VAL A 376 -10.82 7.34 -12.41
N TYR A 377 -9.81 7.72 -13.19
CA TYR A 377 -9.24 9.07 -13.17
C TYR A 377 -8.78 9.47 -14.57
N GLU A 378 -9.04 10.70 -14.95
CA GLU A 378 -8.52 11.36 -16.14
C GLU A 378 -8.07 12.77 -15.78
N ARG A 379 -6.83 13.10 -16.03
CA ARG A 379 -6.23 14.41 -15.73
C ARG A 379 -6.98 15.56 -16.39
N SER A 380 -7.47 15.36 -17.61
CA SER A 380 -8.24 16.37 -18.37
C SER A 380 -9.57 16.75 -17.71
N LYS A 381 -10.10 15.88 -16.84
CA LYS A 381 -11.36 16.08 -16.11
C LYS A 381 -11.15 16.52 -14.65
N ASP A 382 -9.89 16.64 -14.20
CA ASP A 382 -9.55 17.00 -12.83
C ASP A 382 -9.69 18.53 -12.62
N GLU A 383 -10.82 18.92 -12.07
CA GLU A 383 -11.10 20.34 -11.80
C GLU A 383 -10.20 20.95 -10.73
N LYS A 384 -9.83 20.18 -9.70
CA LYS A 384 -8.93 20.66 -8.64
C LYS A 384 -7.56 20.98 -9.21
N LEU A 385 -7.01 20.08 -10.03
CA LEU A 385 -5.74 20.29 -10.71
C LEU A 385 -5.83 21.47 -11.68
N ARG A 386 -6.90 21.57 -12.45
CA ARG A 386 -7.13 22.69 -13.38
C ARG A 386 -7.12 24.03 -12.65
N ARG A 387 -7.83 24.16 -11.54
CA ARG A 387 -7.85 25.38 -10.72
C ARG A 387 -6.46 25.77 -10.22
N ILE A 388 -5.67 24.79 -9.77
CA ILE A 388 -4.29 25.02 -9.32
C ILE A 388 -3.42 25.54 -10.47
N LEU A 389 -3.49 24.91 -11.64
CA LEU A 389 -2.69 25.27 -12.81
C LEU A 389 -3.10 26.65 -13.41
N GLU A 390 -4.40 27.00 -13.35
CA GLU A 390 -4.92 28.28 -13.81
C GLU A 390 -4.74 29.40 -12.77
N GLY A 391 -4.21 29.11 -11.59
CA GLY A 391 -4.05 30.09 -10.50
C GLY A 391 -5.36 30.61 -9.91
N ARG A 392 -6.46 29.91 -10.13
CA ARG A 392 -7.76 30.24 -9.54
C ARG A 392 -7.90 29.58 -8.16
N LYS A 393 -8.18 30.41 -7.16
CA LYS A 393 -8.48 29.94 -5.79
C LYS A 393 -9.88 29.37 -5.68
#